data_299b9eef07632ec5f551c708efb5440a
#
_entry.id   299b9eef07632ec5f551c708efb5440a
#
_cell.length_a   1.000
_cell.length_b   1.000
_cell.length_c   1.000
_cell.angle_alpha   90.00
_cell.angle_beta   90.00
_cell.angle_gamma   90.00
#
_symmetry.space_group_name_H-M   'P 1'
#
loop_
_entity.id
_entity.type
_entity.pdbx_description
1 polymer ?
#
loop_
_entity_poly.entity_id
_entity_poly.type
_entity_poly.pdbx_seq_one_letter_code
_entity_poly.pdbx_strand_id
1 'polypeptide(L)'
;AENGWNIKRLIEQIITSSAYRQNHAVDKERLKIDPDNRLISRGPRLRLESEMIRDQALFVSGLLVDKIGGPSYWVYQPVGLWRDIEKRGKFEQDHGDKLYRRSLYSRIRRTVPNPSMAIFDMPSREVCSVIRSKSNTPLQALSLLNSVTHVEAAKKFAERMLLIEGEIKDKIRW
;
A
#
# COMPACT_ATOMS: atom_id res chain seq x y z
N ALA A 1 30.23 -9.72 3.94
CA ALA A 1 30.82 -10.29 5.17
C ALA A 1 31.44 -9.22 6.09
N GLU A 2 32.04 -8.17 5.55
CA GLU A 2 32.70 -7.09 6.35
C GLU A 2 31.78 -6.35 7.31
N ASN A 3 30.49 -6.32 7.06
CA ASN A 3 29.47 -5.61 7.87
C ASN A 3 28.65 -6.54 8.76
N GLY A 4 29.14 -7.76 9.07
CA GLY A 4 28.42 -8.68 9.98
C GLY A 4 27.03 -9.07 9.51
N TRP A 5 26.77 -9.14 8.20
CA TRP A 5 25.45 -9.46 7.61
C TRP A 5 24.32 -8.53 8.06
N ASN A 6 24.60 -7.26 8.35
CA ASN A 6 23.61 -6.27 8.76
C ASN A 6 22.71 -5.86 7.58
N ILE A 7 21.55 -6.49 7.47
CA ILE A 7 20.58 -6.23 6.40
C ILE A 7 20.04 -4.80 6.45
N LYS A 8 19.84 -4.22 7.63
CA LYS A 8 19.38 -2.84 7.77
C LYS A 8 20.35 -1.84 7.16
N ARG A 9 21.65 -2.04 7.38
CA ARG A 9 22.69 -1.19 6.78
C ARG A 9 22.74 -1.33 5.26
N LEU A 10 22.54 -2.54 4.73
CA LEU A 10 22.43 -2.75 3.28
C LEU A 10 21.23 -2.00 2.70
N ILE A 11 20.07 -2.09 3.33
CA ILE A 11 18.87 -1.35 2.91
C ILE A 11 19.14 0.17 2.96
N GLU A 12 19.74 0.67 4.02
CA GLU A 12 20.11 2.08 4.14
C GLU A 12 21.03 2.53 2.99
N GLN A 13 22.05 1.77 2.66
CA GLN A 13 22.93 2.05 1.53
C GLN A 13 22.19 2.09 0.19
N ILE A 14 21.22 1.20 -0.02
CA ILE A 14 20.41 1.17 -1.23
C ILE A 14 19.53 2.43 -1.32
N ILE A 15 18.75 2.73 -0.28
CA ILE A 15 17.79 3.85 -0.33
C ILE A 15 18.46 5.23 -0.32
N THR A 16 19.69 5.34 0.18
CA THR A 16 20.48 6.59 0.17
C THR A 16 21.31 6.74 -1.10
N SER A 17 21.42 5.72 -1.94
CA SER A 17 22.19 5.77 -3.18
C SER A 17 21.60 6.77 -4.19
N SER A 18 22.48 7.39 -4.98
CA SER A 18 22.07 8.30 -6.06
C SER A 18 21.15 7.62 -7.07
N ALA A 19 21.38 6.33 -7.37
CA ALA A 19 20.55 5.56 -8.29
C ALA A 19 19.11 5.40 -7.77
N TYR A 20 18.93 5.09 -6.49
CA TYR A 20 17.59 4.93 -5.90
C TYR A 20 16.84 6.26 -5.78
N ARG A 21 17.55 7.33 -5.47
CA ARG A 21 16.98 8.67 -5.25
C ARG A 21 16.74 9.48 -6.52
N GLN A 22 16.96 8.90 -7.69
CA GLN A 22 16.72 9.60 -8.95
C GLN A 22 15.26 9.99 -9.14
N ASN A 23 15.06 11.17 -9.73
CA ASN A 23 13.74 11.62 -10.15
C ASN A 23 13.22 10.72 -11.30
N HIS A 24 11.92 10.50 -11.33
CA HIS A 24 11.23 9.78 -12.40
C HIS A 24 10.92 10.68 -13.63
N ALA A 25 11.16 11.98 -13.53
CA ALA A 25 10.94 12.91 -14.66
C ALA A 25 11.83 12.53 -15.84
N VAL A 26 11.21 12.47 -17.00
CA VAL A 26 11.86 12.05 -18.24
C VAL A 26 12.18 13.25 -19.11
N ASP A 27 13.46 13.44 -19.40
CA ASP A 27 13.92 14.29 -20.46
C ASP A 27 13.80 13.53 -21.79
N LYS A 28 13.32 14.21 -22.84
CA LYS A 28 13.13 13.63 -24.17
C LYS A 28 14.44 13.08 -24.77
N GLU A 29 15.57 13.70 -24.48
CA GLU A 29 16.87 13.24 -24.97
C GLU A 29 17.30 11.95 -24.26
N ARG A 30 17.16 11.89 -22.94
CA ARG A 30 17.45 10.67 -22.16
C ARG A 30 16.54 9.51 -22.57
N LEU A 31 15.28 9.80 -22.88
CA LEU A 31 14.35 8.77 -23.35
C LEU A 31 14.77 8.18 -24.70
N LYS A 32 15.39 8.98 -25.60
CA LYS A 32 15.93 8.49 -26.87
C LYS A 32 17.17 7.61 -26.70
N ILE A 33 18.03 7.96 -25.76
CA ILE A 33 19.29 7.23 -25.49
C ILE A 33 19.01 5.93 -24.73
N ASP A 34 18.12 5.97 -23.73
CA ASP A 34 17.80 4.84 -22.85
C ASP A 34 16.28 4.72 -22.65
N PRO A 35 15.54 4.25 -23.68
CA PRO A 35 14.08 4.11 -23.59
C PRO A 35 13.65 3.14 -22.50
N ASP A 36 14.39 2.05 -22.28
CA ASP A 36 14.07 0.98 -21.34
C ASP A 36 14.66 1.19 -19.94
N ASN A 37 15.32 2.35 -19.72
CA ASN A 37 16.00 2.68 -18.45
C ASN A 37 17.03 1.63 -17.99
N ARG A 38 17.75 1.03 -18.92
CA ARG A 38 18.79 0.01 -18.63
C ARG A 38 20.02 0.61 -17.98
N LEU A 39 20.29 1.89 -18.24
CA LEU A 39 21.43 2.65 -17.68
C LEU A 39 21.07 3.32 -16.34
N ILE A 40 19.89 3.06 -15.80
CA ILE A 40 19.41 3.67 -14.55
C ILE A 40 19.51 5.20 -14.60
N SER A 41 19.10 5.79 -15.72
CA SER A 41 19.16 7.25 -15.95
C SER A 41 18.02 8.01 -15.25
N ARG A 42 17.02 7.30 -14.75
CA ARG A 42 15.82 7.83 -14.06
C ARG A 42 15.26 6.84 -13.06
N GLY A 43 14.53 7.33 -12.08
CA GLY A 43 13.77 6.50 -11.15
C GLY A 43 12.63 5.74 -11.86
N PRO A 44 12.31 4.50 -11.46
CA PRO A 44 11.20 3.75 -12.03
C PRO A 44 9.85 4.38 -11.64
N ARG A 45 8.87 4.34 -12.57
CA ARG A 45 7.48 4.71 -12.30
C ARG A 45 6.70 3.45 -11.97
N LEU A 46 6.78 3.01 -10.74
CA LEU A 46 6.08 1.80 -10.29
C LEU A 46 4.94 2.16 -9.36
N ARG A 47 3.76 1.57 -9.59
CA ARG A 47 2.66 1.61 -8.64
C ARG A 47 2.97 0.64 -7.50
N LEU A 48 2.68 1.05 -6.26
CA LEU A 48 2.78 0.18 -5.10
C LEU A 48 1.79 -1.00 -5.21
N GLU A 49 2.11 -2.08 -4.56
CA GLU A 49 1.22 -3.24 -4.43
C GLU A 49 0.04 -2.92 -3.51
N SER A 50 -1.06 -3.63 -3.66
CA SER A 50 -2.31 -3.38 -2.94
C SER A 50 -2.13 -3.31 -1.42
N GLU A 51 -1.34 -4.23 -0.87
CA GLU A 51 -1.04 -4.26 0.55
C GLU A 51 -0.26 -3.02 1.01
N MET A 52 0.70 -2.57 0.19
CA MET A 52 1.50 -1.37 0.48
C MET A 52 0.69 -0.09 0.37
N ILE A 53 -0.25 0.00 -0.58
CA ILE A 53 -1.14 1.17 -0.72
C ILE A 53 -1.94 1.38 0.57
N ARG A 54 -2.54 0.31 1.09
CA ARG A 54 -3.29 0.37 2.33
C ARG A 54 -2.38 0.68 3.53
N ASP A 55 -1.27 -0.02 3.66
CA ASP A 55 -0.35 0.15 4.79
C ASP A 55 0.25 1.56 4.81
N GLN A 56 0.54 2.14 3.64
CA GLN A 56 0.99 3.53 3.53
C GLN A 56 -0.09 4.51 4.02
N ALA A 57 -1.35 4.32 3.61
CA ALA A 57 -2.45 5.17 4.06
C ALA A 57 -2.62 5.13 5.58
N LEU A 58 -2.54 3.94 6.18
CA LEU A 58 -2.60 3.78 7.63
C LEU A 58 -1.38 4.37 8.33
N PHE A 59 -0.19 4.24 7.75
CA PHE A 59 1.05 4.76 8.33
C PHE A 59 1.05 6.30 8.37
N VAL A 60 0.78 6.96 7.25
CA VAL A 60 0.80 8.43 7.19
C VAL A 60 -0.31 9.06 8.04
N SER A 61 -1.45 8.39 8.15
CA SER A 61 -2.55 8.83 9.01
C SER A 61 -2.29 8.61 10.51
N GLY A 62 -1.30 7.77 10.86
CA GLY A 62 -1.01 7.39 12.25
C GLY A 62 -1.97 6.33 12.80
N LEU A 63 -2.77 5.69 11.94
CA LEU A 63 -3.66 4.59 12.33
C LEU A 63 -2.95 3.25 12.39
N LEU A 64 -1.79 3.09 11.72
CA LEU A 64 -1.12 1.81 11.63
C LEU A 64 -0.72 1.26 13.01
N VAL A 65 -1.20 0.07 13.32
CA VAL A 65 -0.78 -0.70 14.49
C VAL A 65 0.33 -1.65 14.09
N ASP A 66 1.57 -1.33 14.47
CA ASP A 66 2.77 -2.11 14.12
C ASP A 66 3.00 -3.26 15.10
N LYS A 67 2.04 -4.20 15.15
CA LYS A 67 2.12 -5.42 15.94
C LYS A 67 2.56 -6.59 15.06
N ILE A 68 3.72 -7.16 15.34
CA ILE A 68 4.26 -8.31 14.63
C ILE A 68 3.68 -9.61 15.23
N GLY A 69 3.33 -10.56 14.34
CA GLY A 69 2.81 -11.87 14.72
C GLY A 69 1.34 -11.85 15.19
N GLY A 70 0.86 -12.97 15.67
CA GLY A 70 -0.52 -13.15 16.10
C GLY A 70 -1.50 -13.55 14.99
N PRO A 71 -2.81 -13.69 15.32
CA PRO A 71 -3.82 -14.17 14.38
C PRO A 71 -4.10 -13.15 13.27
N SER A 72 -4.59 -13.66 12.14
CA SER A 72 -5.13 -12.83 11.06
C SER A 72 -6.39 -12.09 11.49
N TYR A 73 -6.73 -11.03 10.77
CA TYR A 73 -7.89 -10.19 11.06
C TYR A 73 -8.75 -9.96 9.81
N TRP A 74 -10.01 -9.59 10.02
CA TRP A 74 -10.95 -9.25 8.97
C TRP A 74 -10.99 -7.74 8.74
N VAL A 75 -10.64 -7.32 7.51
CA VAL A 75 -10.72 -5.92 7.06
C VAL A 75 -12.15 -5.54 6.69
N TYR A 76 -12.38 -4.25 6.44
CA TYR A 76 -13.63 -3.74 5.86
C TYR A 76 -13.99 -4.49 4.58
N GLN A 77 -15.25 -4.89 4.49
CA GLN A 77 -15.82 -5.46 3.27
C GLN A 77 -17.24 -4.93 3.07
N PRO A 78 -17.70 -4.78 1.82
CA PRO A 78 -19.07 -4.34 1.54
C PRO A 78 -20.12 -5.28 2.12
N VAL A 79 -21.20 -4.71 2.62
CA VAL A 79 -22.35 -5.46 3.12
C VAL A 79 -22.94 -6.32 2.01
N GLY A 80 -23.29 -7.55 2.32
CA GLY A 80 -23.90 -8.49 1.37
C GLY A 80 -22.93 -9.28 0.51
N LEU A 81 -21.63 -8.97 0.53
CA LEU A 81 -20.61 -9.71 -0.24
C LEU A 81 -20.58 -11.22 0.12
N TRP A 82 -20.96 -11.56 1.34
CA TRP A 82 -20.92 -12.92 1.87
C TRP A 82 -22.24 -13.65 1.80
N ARG A 83 -23.34 -12.99 1.36
CA ARG A 83 -24.71 -13.52 1.41
C ARG A 83 -24.84 -14.92 0.84
N ASP A 84 -24.24 -15.19 -0.32
CA ASP A 84 -24.34 -16.47 -1.01
C ASP A 84 -23.43 -17.55 -0.43
N ILE A 85 -22.51 -17.17 0.46
CA ILE A 85 -21.46 -18.03 1.02
C ILE A 85 -21.60 -18.19 2.54
N GLU A 86 -22.56 -17.52 3.17
CA GLU A 86 -22.78 -17.55 4.63
C GLU A 86 -22.98 -18.95 5.19
N LYS A 87 -23.50 -19.88 4.39
CA LYS A 87 -23.60 -21.31 4.77
C LYS A 87 -22.24 -21.96 5.08
N ARG A 88 -21.12 -21.34 4.63
CA ARG A 88 -19.74 -21.82 4.82
C ARG A 88 -18.91 -20.99 5.80
N GLY A 89 -19.53 -20.10 6.53
CA GLY A 89 -18.91 -19.27 7.57
C GLY A 89 -19.32 -17.80 7.47
N LYS A 90 -19.63 -17.21 8.61
CA LYS A 90 -20.00 -15.80 8.72
C LYS A 90 -18.78 -14.90 8.58
N PHE A 91 -19.00 -13.73 8.00
CA PHE A 91 -18.05 -12.63 8.03
C PHE A 91 -18.35 -11.77 9.27
N GLU A 92 -17.36 -11.62 10.13
CA GLU A 92 -17.40 -10.70 11.25
C GLU A 92 -16.18 -9.79 11.12
N GLN A 93 -16.44 -8.51 10.84
CA GLN A 93 -15.38 -7.52 10.74
C GLN A 93 -14.73 -7.32 12.10
N ASP A 94 -13.40 -7.29 12.13
CA ASP A 94 -12.68 -6.90 13.33
C ASP A 94 -12.78 -5.37 13.56
N HIS A 95 -12.57 -4.94 14.81
CA HIS A 95 -12.68 -3.56 15.26
C HIS A 95 -11.45 -3.13 16.06
N GLY A 96 -11.31 -1.81 16.23
CA GLY A 96 -10.21 -1.21 16.98
C GLY A 96 -8.84 -1.53 16.38
N ASP A 97 -7.84 -1.70 17.21
CA ASP A 97 -6.44 -1.91 16.84
C ASP A 97 -6.22 -3.07 15.86
N LYS A 98 -7.04 -4.10 15.93
CA LYS A 98 -6.93 -5.24 15.01
C LYS A 98 -7.15 -4.82 13.56
N LEU A 99 -8.12 -3.92 13.33
CA LEU A 99 -8.48 -3.47 12.00
C LEU A 99 -7.36 -2.70 11.30
N TYR A 100 -6.49 -2.04 12.07
CA TYR A 100 -5.43 -1.18 11.56
C TYR A 100 -4.05 -1.84 11.48
N ARG A 101 -3.98 -3.15 11.65
CA ARG A 101 -2.74 -3.90 11.46
C ARG A 101 -2.29 -3.91 10.00
N ARG A 102 -1.02 -4.22 9.77
CA ARG A 102 -0.46 -4.39 8.42
C ARG A 102 -1.28 -5.35 7.57
N SER A 103 -1.42 -5.05 6.31
CA SER A 103 -2.18 -5.85 5.34
C SER A 103 -1.67 -7.28 5.19
N LEU A 104 -0.39 -7.53 5.51
CA LEU A 104 0.20 -8.87 5.60
C LEU A 104 -0.61 -9.82 6.51
N TYR A 105 -1.22 -9.30 7.57
CA TYR A 105 -2.02 -10.07 8.53
C TYR A 105 -3.51 -10.11 8.17
N SER A 106 -3.93 -9.45 7.08
CA SER A 106 -5.32 -9.49 6.65
C SER A 106 -5.72 -10.89 6.21
N ARG A 107 -6.90 -11.33 6.64
CA ARG A 107 -7.43 -12.63 6.23
C ARG A 107 -7.89 -12.58 4.79
N ILE A 108 -7.33 -13.47 3.98
CA ILE A 108 -7.69 -13.62 2.57
C ILE A 108 -8.48 -14.90 2.41
N ARG A 109 -9.66 -14.77 1.80
CA ARG A 109 -10.46 -15.92 1.38
C ARG A 109 -10.52 -15.93 -0.15
N ARG A 110 -10.04 -17.01 -0.77
CA ARG A 110 -9.96 -17.12 -2.23
C ARG A 110 -11.30 -16.96 -2.93
N THR A 111 -12.36 -17.56 -2.36
CA THR A 111 -13.73 -17.48 -2.90
C THR A 111 -14.37 -16.09 -2.74
N VAL A 112 -13.89 -15.27 -1.82
CA VAL A 112 -14.36 -13.90 -1.57
C VAL A 112 -13.16 -13.02 -1.28
N PRO A 113 -12.39 -12.63 -2.31
CA PRO A 113 -11.26 -11.73 -2.13
C PRO A 113 -11.76 -10.37 -1.64
N ASN A 114 -10.90 -9.66 -0.90
CA ASN A 114 -11.20 -8.30 -0.50
C ASN A 114 -11.28 -7.40 -1.74
N PRO A 115 -12.42 -6.76 -2.03
CA PRO A 115 -12.59 -5.96 -3.24
C PRO A 115 -11.59 -4.79 -3.33
N SER A 116 -11.32 -4.11 -2.21
CA SER A 116 -10.38 -2.99 -2.20
C SER A 116 -8.94 -3.42 -2.53
N MET A 117 -8.56 -4.64 -2.18
CA MET A 117 -7.24 -5.16 -2.56
C MET A 117 -7.24 -5.73 -3.98
N ALA A 118 -8.33 -6.38 -4.40
CA ALA A 118 -8.47 -6.95 -5.74
C ALA A 118 -8.41 -5.86 -6.83
N ILE A 119 -9.02 -4.70 -6.61
CA ILE A 119 -8.97 -3.53 -7.49
C ILE A 119 -7.50 -3.08 -7.74
N PHE A 120 -6.61 -3.27 -6.78
CA PHE A 120 -5.19 -2.97 -6.89
C PHE A 120 -4.33 -4.18 -7.25
N ASP A 121 -4.89 -5.12 -8.00
CA ASP A 121 -4.21 -6.30 -8.58
C ASP A 121 -3.60 -7.24 -7.52
N MET A 122 -4.25 -7.40 -6.38
CA MET A 122 -3.86 -8.44 -5.43
C MET A 122 -3.99 -9.81 -6.10
N PRO A 123 -2.99 -10.70 -6.02
CA PRO A 123 -3.08 -12.04 -6.58
C PRO A 123 -4.26 -12.83 -6.01
N SER A 124 -4.94 -13.61 -6.85
CA SER A 124 -6.05 -14.49 -6.44
C SER A 124 -5.62 -15.58 -5.45
N ARG A 125 -4.34 -15.94 -5.48
CA ARG A 125 -3.73 -17.05 -4.72
C ARG A 125 -4.26 -18.44 -5.10
N GLU A 126 -4.87 -18.54 -6.26
CA GLU A 126 -5.25 -19.83 -6.85
C GLU A 126 -4.11 -20.47 -7.62
N VAL A 127 -3.28 -19.62 -8.23
CA VAL A 127 -2.07 -20.02 -8.95
C VAL A 127 -0.85 -19.24 -8.46
N CYS A 128 0.32 -19.85 -8.57
CA CYS A 128 1.57 -19.16 -8.27
C CYS A 128 1.84 -18.08 -9.32
N SER A 129 2.05 -16.86 -8.88
CA SER A 129 2.40 -15.74 -9.74
C SER A 129 3.84 -15.32 -9.48
N VAL A 130 4.69 -15.39 -10.48
CA VAL A 130 6.09 -14.93 -10.39
C VAL A 130 6.14 -13.40 -10.40
N ILE A 131 5.30 -12.78 -11.23
CA ILE A 131 5.20 -11.33 -11.37
C ILE A 131 3.74 -10.93 -11.17
N ARG A 132 3.48 -9.97 -10.29
CA ARG A 132 2.13 -9.40 -10.11
C ARG A 132 1.81 -8.47 -11.27
N SER A 133 0.59 -8.53 -11.77
CA SER A 133 0.07 -7.52 -12.71
C SER A 133 0.03 -6.15 -12.02
N LYS A 134 0.17 -5.09 -12.81
CA LYS A 134 0.05 -3.70 -12.35
C LYS A 134 -0.77 -2.93 -13.37
N SER A 135 -2.07 -2.87 -13.14
CA SER A 135 -2.98 -2.08 -13.95
C SER A 135 -3.07 -0.64 -13.43
N ASN A 136 -3.58 0.25 -14.24
CA ASN A 136 -3.93 1.61 -13.85
C ASN A 136 -5.32 1.91 -14.40
N THR A 137 -6.33 1.86 -13.54
CA THR A 137 -7.73 1.97 -13.93
C THR A 137 -8.43 3.12 -13.20
N PRO A 138 -9.45 3.77 -13.79
CA PRO A 138 -10.27 4.77 -13.11
C PRO A 138 -10.92 4.25 -11.82
N LEU A 139 -11.24 2.94 -11.78
CA LEU A 139 -11.81 2.31 -10.60
C LEU A 139 -10.87 2.34 -9.39
N GLN A 140 -9.56 2.30 -9.60
CA GLN A 140 -8.57 2.45 -8.53
C GLN A 140 -8.63 3.84 -7.91
N ALA A 141 -8.71 4.89 -8.74
CA ALA A 141 -8.87 6.26 -8.24
C ALA A 141 -10.19 6.42 -7.47
N LEU A 142 -11.29 5.87 -8.00
CA LEU A 142 -12.58 5.89 -7.32
C LEU A 142 -12.53 5.15 -5.98
N SER A 143 -11.84 4.03 -5.90
CA SER A 143 -11.65 3.26 -4.67
C SER A 143 -10.87 4.05 -3.62
N LEU A 144 -9.82 4.78 -3.99
CA LEU A 144 -9.08 5.64 -3.06
C LEU A 144 -9.96 6.75 -2.48
N LEU A 145 -10.88 7.29 -3.26
CA LEU A 145 -11.77 8.36 -2.82
C LEU A 145 -12.95 7.88 -1.97
N ASN A 146 -13.39 6.62 -2.12
CA ASN A 146 -14.66 6.16 -1.55
C ASN A 146 -14.52 4.96 -0.58
N SER A 147 -13.39 4.25 -0.57
CA SER A 147 -13.28 3.12 0.33
C SER A 147 -13.19 3.58 1.78
N VAL A 148 -13.88 2.88 2.67
CA VAL A 148 -13.94 3.20 4.10
C VAL A 148 -12.55 3.40 4.69
N THR A 149 -11.63 2.50 4.43
CA THR A 149 -10.25 2.56 4.95
C THR A 149 -9.51 3.83 4.51
N HIS A 150 -9.62 4.22 3.23
CA HIS A 150 -8.91 5.39 2.73
C HIS A 150 -9.55 6.70 3.19
N VAL A 151 -10.88 6.76 3.26
CA VAL A 151 -11.60 7.94 3.79
C VAL A 151 -11.30 8.14 5.28
N GLU A 152 -11.27 7.06 6.05
CA GLU A 152 -10.92 7.09 7.46
C GLU A 152 -9.46 7.52 7.69
N ALA A 153 -8.54 6.96 6.91
CA ALA A 153 -7.14 7.38 6.93
C ALA A 153 -6.97 8.85 6.54
N ALA A 154 -7.68 9.32 5.51
CA ALA A 154 -7.63 10.72 5.08
C ALA A 154 -8.16 11.67 6.17
N LYS A 155 -9.26 11.33 6.83
CA LYS A 155 -9.79 12.10 7.97
C LYS A 155 -8.76 12.18 9.10
N LYS A 156 -8.18 11.06 9.48
CA LYS A 156 -7.19 11.01 10.56
C LYS A 156 -5.90 11.75 10.20
N PHE A 157 -5.49 11.67 8.94
CA PHE A 157 -4.36 12.45 8.45
C PHE A 157 -4.64 13.96 8.50
N ALA A 158 -5.84 14.39 8.09
CA ALA A 158 -6.25 15.80 8.20
C ALA A 158 -6.27 16.28 9.66
N GLU A 159 -6.78 15.48 10.60
CA GLU A 159 -6.71 15.80 12.04
C GLU A 159 -5.26 16.03 12.49
N ARG A 160 -4.33 15.14 12.10
CA ARG A 160 -2.91 15.31 12.42
C ARG A 160 -2.33 16.60 11.86
N MET A 161 -2.66 16.93 10.61
CA MET A 161 -2.20 18.18 9.99
C MET A 161 -2.76 19.43 10.70
N LEU A 162 -3.98 19.38 11.18
CA LEU A 162 -4.59 20.50 11.93
C LEU A 162 -3.91 20.74 13.28
N LEU A 163 -3.38 19.70 13.89
CA LEU A 163 -2.68 19.78 15.18
C LEU A 163 -1.23 20.30 15.04
N ILE A 164 -0.68 20.36 13.83
CA ILE A 164 0.65 20.95 13.60
C ILE A 164 0.54 22.47 13.72
N GLU A 165 1.37 23.07 14.54
CA GLU A 165 1.48 24.54 14.63
C GLU A 165 2.14 25.10 13.36
N GLY A 166 1.71 26.27 12.90
CA GLY A 166 2.27 26.95 11.74
C GLY A 166 1.26 27.29 10.65
N GLU A 167 1.74 27.92 9.56
CA GLU A 167 0.91 28.25 8.42
C GLU A 167 0.52 27.00 7.59
N ILE A 168 -0.55 27.12 6.81
CA ILE A 168 -1.05 26.03 5.94
C ILE A 168 0.05 25.50 5.01
N LYS A 169 0.91 26.38 4.49
CA LYS A 169 2.03 26.00 3.61
C LYS A 169 3.04 25.09 4.29
N ASP A 170 3.30 25.31 5.56
CA ASP A 170 4.24 24.49 6.34
C ASP A 170 3.62 23.13 6.67
N LYS A 171 2.33 23.11 6.97
CA LYS A 171 1.55 21.88 7.20
C LYS A 171 1.51 20.96 5.97
N ILE A 172 1.50 21.51 4.76
CA ILE A 172 1.50 20.73 3.51
C ILE A 172 2.90 20.17 3.18
N ARG A 173 3.96 20.79 3.67
CA ARG A 173 5.34 20.34 3.44
C ARG A 173 5.83 19.26 4.41
N TRP A 174 5.10 19.08 5.49
CA TRP A 174 5.40 18.05 6.50
C TRP A 174 5.02 16.66 5.98
#